data_035270e1e624eba8fb1ac055b737c69a
#
_entry.id   035270e1e624eba8fb1ac055b737c69a
#
_cell.length_a   1.000
_cell.length_b   1.000
_cell.length_c   1.000
_cell.angle_alpha   90.00
_cell.angle_beta   90.00
_cell.angle_gamma   90.00
#
_symmetry.space_group_name_H-M   'P 1'
#
loop_
_entity.id
_entity.type
_entity.pdbx_description
1 polymer ?
#
loop_
_entity_poly.entity_id
_entity_poly.type
_entity_poly.pdbx_seq_one_letter_code
_entity_poly.pdbx_strand_id
1 'polypeptide(L)'
;MDSAQSPVSVRPIEAEDAAHIVAMAHELAAAVDDPAPSLEASDLLRDSTGPERWFDCLVALAEGQPIGYATLCRGYEAHTGKRRLWLGDLYVRPQARRLGAGRALMTAIAEHAAALGCDAIYWELWRQNAAGRAFYQKLGAVESGEIAVWRLTLT
;
A
#
# COMPACT_ATOMS: atom_id res chain seq x y z
N MET A 1 -13.60 0.95 -32.11
CA MET A 1 -12.15 0.88 -31.86
C MET A 1 -11.96 0.70 -30.37
N ASP A 2 -11.69 -0.52 -29.98
CA ASP A 2 -11.35 -0.84 -28.59
C ASP A 2 -10.00 -0.15 -28.29
N SER A 3 -10.05 0.88 -27.46
CA SER A 3 -8.84 1.42 -26.84
C SER A 3 -8.37 0.33 -25.88
N ALA A 4 -7.44 -0.51 -26.35
CA ALA A 4 -6.75 -1.44 -25.49
C ALA A 4 -6.08 -0.62 -24.38
N GLN A 5 -6.73 -0.55 -23.21
CA GLN A 5 -6.13 0.06 -22.03
C GLN A 5 -4.83 -0.68 -21.76
N SER A 6 -3.72 0.05 -21.76
CA SER A 6 -2.43 -0.53 -21.43
C SER A 6 -2.54 -1.24 -20.07
N PRO A 7 -2.09 -2.50 -19.97
CA PRO A 7 -2.23 -3.26 -18.73
C PRO A 7 -1.48 -2.56 -17.59
N VAL A 8 -2.10 -2.51 -16.41
CA VAL A 8 -1.44 -2.07 -15.19
C VAL A 8 -0.41 -3.13 -14.79
N SER A 9 0.82 -2.72 -14.59
CA SER A 9 1.88 -3.56 -14.02
C SER A 9 2.22 -3.11 -12.60
N VAL A 10 2.72 -4.04 -11.78
CA VAL A 10 3.16 -3.76 -10.40
C VAL A 10 4.56 -4.33 -10.21
N ARG A 11 5.45 -3.54 -9.63
CA ARG A 11 6.82 -3.95 -9.30
C ARG A 11 7.30 -3.28 -8.01
N PRO A 12 8.38 -3.76 -7.39
CA PRO A 12 9.06 -3.02 -6.34
C PRO A 12 9.49 -1.62 -6.80
N ILE A 13 9.60 -0.71 -5.83
CA ILE A 13 10.07 0.66 -6.07
C ILE A 13 11.47 0.68 -6.70
N GLU A 14 11.68 1.60 -7.62
CA GLU A 14 12.97 1.98 -8.16
C GLU A 14 13.28 3.45 -7.84
N ALA A 15 14.55 3.85 -7.96
CA ALA A 15 14.98 5.20 -7.56
C ALA A 15 14.18 6.31 -8.27
N GLU A 16 13.85 6.11 -9.53
CA GLU A 16 13.09 7.06 -10.36
C GLU A 16 11.64 7.25 -9.94
N ASP A 17 11.07 6.30 -9.18
CA ASP A 17 9.69 6.38 -8.69
C ASP A 17 9.55 7.30 -7.46
N ALA A 18 10.64 7.54 -6.73
CA ALA A 18 10.58 8.14 -5.40
C ALA A 18 9.86 9.50 -5.38
N ALA A 19 10.15 10.38 -6.34
CA ALA A 19 9.49 11.68 -6.43
C ALA A 19 7.99 11.55 -6.70
N HIS A 20 7.58 10.56 -7.52
CA HIS A 20 6.17 10.29 -7.81
C HIS A 20 5.44 9.76 -6.58
N ILE A 21 6.10 8.89 -5.78
CA ILE A 21 5.49 8.33 -4.57
C ILE A 21 5.35 9.41 -3.50
N VAL A 22 6.37 10.27 -3.32
CA VAL A 22 6.26 11.43 -2.41
C VAL A 22 5.08 12.32 -2.81
N ALA A 23 4.91 12.63 -4.10
CA ALA A 23 3.75 13.39 -4.57
C ALA A 23 2.43 12.67 -4.25
N MET A 24 2.35 11.36 -4.48
CA MET A 24 1.16 10.56 -4.18
C MET A 24 0.90 10.45 -2.67
N ALA A 25 1.92 10.45 -1.81
CA ALA A 25 1.75 10.51 -0.36
C ALA A 25 1.12 11.83 0.10
N HIS A 26 1.51 12.95 -0.52
CA HIS A 26 0.85 14.24 -0.30
C HIS A 26 -0.60 14.25 -0.79
N GLU A 27 -0.86 13.64 -1.96
CA GLU A 27 -2.22 13.47 -2.49
C GLU A 27 -3.10 12.63 -1.54
N LEU A 28 -2.55 11.54 -0.99
CA LEU A 28 -3.25 10.70 -0.01
C LEU A 28 -3.57 11.47 1.27
N ALA A 29 -2.59 12.17 1.86
CA ALA A 29 -2.79 12.96 3.07
C ALA A 29 -3.89 14.00 2.86
N ALA A 30 -3.87 14.72 1.75
CA ALA A 30 -4.90 15.69 1.41
C ALA A 30 -6.30 15.05 1.23
N ALA A 31 -6.36 13.82 0.69
CA ALA A 31 -7.61 13.10 0.48
C ALA A 31 -8.28 12.63 1.79
N VAL A 32 -7.50 12.47 2.86
CA VAL A 32 -7.97 12.06 4.20
C VAL A 32 -7.93 13.18 5.23
N ASP A 33 -7.69 14.41 4.79
CA ASP A 33 -7.60 15.60 5.63
C ASP A 33 -6.51 15.51 6.73
N ASP A 34 -5.43 14.80 6.43
CA ASP A 34 -4.24 14.71 7.27
C ASP A 34 -3.24 15.84 6.96
N PRO A 35 -2.39 16.23 7.92
CA PRO A 35 -1.28 17.14 7.65
C PRO A 35 -0.39 16.66 6.52
N ALA A 36 0.17 17.59 5.75
CA ALA A 36 1.11 17.28 4.69
C ALA A 36 2.31 16.46 5.25
N PRO A 37 2.69 15.34 4.63
CA PRO A 37 3.81 14.56 5.10
C PRO A 37 5.14 15.32 4.94
N SER A 38 6.07 15.06 5.85
CA SER A 38 7.46 15.55 5.76
C SER A 38 8.39 14.57 5.03
N LEU A 39 7.82 13.68 4.22
CA LEU A 39 8.54 12.66 3.50
C LEU A 39 9.36 13.24 2.36
N GLU A 40 10.66 12.95 2.35
CA GLU A 40 11.57 13.26 1.25
C GLU A 40 11.87 12.02 0.40
N ALA A 41 12.20 12.20 -0.88
CA ALA A 41 12.54 11.08 -1.76
C ALA A 41 13.74 10.27 -1.26
N SER A 42 14.73 10.94 -0.65
CA SER A 42 15.90 10.29 -0.04
C SER A 42 15.53 9.41 1.15
N ASP A 43 14.60 9.86 2.00
CA ASP A 43 14.13 9.08 3.14
C ASP A 43 13.37 7.84 2.68
N LEU A 44 12.47 8.04 1.71
CA LEU A 44 11.71 6.94 1.11
C LEU A 44 12.65 5.85 0.57
N LEU A 45 13.66 6.22 -0.21
CA LEU A 45 14.62 5.26 -0.78
C LEU A 45 15.49 4.59 0.27
N ARG A 46 15.99 5.34 1.27
CA ARG A 46 16.77 4.78 2.37
C ARG A 46 15.99 3.67 3.09
N ASP A 47 14.70 3.91 3.35
CA ASP A 47 13.89 3.05 4.20
C ASP A 47 13.11 1.98 3.43
N SER A 48 13.03 2.06 2.10
CA SER A 48 12.31 1.08 1.26
C SER A 48 13.21 0.24 0.35
N THR A 49 14.51 0.51 0.29
CA THR A 49 15.43 -0.21 -0.58
C THR A 49 16.59 -0.82 0.20
N GLY A 50 17.30 -1.77 -0.40
CA GLY A 50 18.43 -2.43 0.22
C GLY A 50 18.06 -3.50 1.26
N PRO A 51 19.10 -4.16 1.84
CA PRO A 51 18.88 -5.30 2.74
C PRO A 51 18.34 -4.91 4.13
N GLU A 52 18.59 -3.69 4.57
CA GLU A 52 18.17 -3.18 5.89
C GLU A 52 16.93 -2.28 5.83
N ARG A 53 16.16 -2.37 4.76
CA ARG A 53 14.95 -1.55 4.60
C ARG A 53 13.93 -1.82 5.70
N TRP A 54 13.23 -0.76 6.11
CA TRP A 54 12.16 -0.82 7.11
C TRP A 54 10.85 -1.36 6.55
N PHE A 55 10.60 -1.14 5.27
CA PHE A 55 9.37 -1.57 4.61
C PHE A 55 9.63 -1.90 3.13
N ASP A 56 8.75 -2.68 2.56
CA ASP A 56 8.72 -2.92 1.12
C ASP A 56 7.73 -1.93 0.48
N CYS A 57 8.07 -1.40 -0.70
CA CYS A 57 7.19 -0.51 -1.44
C CYS A 57 6.93 -1.10 -2.83
N LEU A 58 5.65 -1.23 -3.19
CA LEU A 58 5.20 -1.64 -4.52
C LEU A 58 4.63 -0.45 -5.27
N VAL A 59 4.91 -0.38 -6.57
CA VAL A 59 4.47 0.70 -7.46
C VAL A 59 3.62 0.10 -8.57
N ALA A 60 2.43 0.66 -8.77
CA ALA A 60 1.59 0.38 -9.91
C ALA A 60 1.87 1.37 -11.03
N LEU A 61 2.07 0.86 -12.24
CA LEU A 61 2.39 1.64 -13.43
C LEU A 61 1.34 1.40 -14.53
N ALA A 62 1.00 2.47 -15.24
CA ALA A 62 0.31 2.42 -16.52
C ALA A 62 1.14 3.20 -17.53
N GLU A 63 1.40 2.59 -18.70
CA GLU A 63 2.25 3.19 -19.73
C GLU A 63 3.62 3.66 -19.21
N GLY A 64 4.18 2.90 -18.25
CA GLY A 64 5.45 3.22 -17.60
C GLY A 64 5.40 4.36 -16.57
N GLN A 65 4.23 4.95 -16.32
CA GLN A 65 4.08 6.04 -15.35
C GLN A 65 3.50 5.53 -14.02
N PRO A 66 4.08 5.92 -12.86
CA PRO A 66 3.53 5.60 -11.56
C PRO A 66 2.12 6.19 -11.35
N ILE A 67 1.14 5.32 -11.09
CA ILE A 67 -0.26 5.68 -10.89
C ILE A 67 -0.80 5.31 -9.52
N GLY A 68 -0.05 4.53 -8.75
CA GLY A 68 -0.41 4.11 -7.41
C GLY A 68 0.77 3.46 -6.71
N TYR A 69 0.67 3.30 -5.39
CA TYR A 69 1.70 2.63 -4.59
C TYR A 69 1.09 1.94 -3.36
N ALA A 70 1.87 1.04 -2.78
CA ALA A 70 1.57 0.43 -1.49
C ALA A 70 2.84 0.27 -0.65
N THR A 71 2.72 0.44 0.67
CA THR A 71 3.79 0.22 1.63
C THR A 71 3.48 -0.97 2.52
N LEU A 72 4.48 -1.83 2.77
CA LEU A 72 4.30 -3.13 3.42
C LEU A 72 5.35 -3.33 4.51
N CYS A 73 4.92 -3.63 5.74
CA CYS A 73 5.79 -3.94 6.86
C CYS A 73 5.64 -5.40 7.30
N ARG A 74 6.74 -6.02 7.70
CA ARG A 74 6.75 -7.39 8.20
C ARG A 74 6.39 -7.43 9.67
N GLY A 75 5.45 -8.30 10.03
CA GLY A 75 5.05 -8.54 11.39
C GLY A 75 5.23 -10.01 11.78
N TYR A 76 5.35 -10.25 13.07
CA TYR A 76 5.45 -11.58 13.63
C TYR A 76 4.61 -11.72 14.90
N GLU A 77 3.81 -12.76 14.97
CA GLU A 77 2.96 -13.06 16.09
C GLU A 77 3.52 -14.27 16.86
N ALA A 78 4.26 -14.01 17.93
CA ALA A 78 5.03 -15.04 18.62
C ALA A 78 4.17 -16.13 19.26
N HIS A 79 2.99 -15.80 19.78
CA HIS A 79 2.11 -16.78 20.45
C HIS A 79 1.47 -17.79 19.48
N THR A 80 1.41 -17.45 18.18
CA THR A 80 0.93 -18.36 17.13
C THR A 80 2.06 -18.88 16.25
N GLY A 81 3.26 -18.29 16.33
CA GLY A 81 4.39 -18.61 15.46
C GLY A 81 4.19 -18.16 14.01
N LYS A 82 3.34 -17.16 13.76
CA LYS A 82 2.93 -16.77 12.41
C LYS A 82 3.56 -15.46 11.96
N ARG A 83 3.94 -15.44 10.68
CA ARG A 83 4.35 -14.23 9.95
C ARG A 83 3.13 -13.51 9.42
N ARG A 84 3.15 -12.18 9.53
CA ARG A 84 2.07 -11.32 9.06
C ARG A 84 2.62 -10.21 8.20
N LEU A 85 1.84 -9.78 7.21
CA LEU A 85 2.16 -8.60 6.43
C LEU A 85 1.20 -7.48 6.83
N TRP A 86 1.76 -6.31 7.11
CA TRP A 86 1.00 -5.11 7.42
C TRP A 86 1.03 -4.18 6.22
N LEU A 87 -0.13 -3.87 5.66
CA LEU A 87 -0.30 -2.87 4.62
C LEU A 87 -0.43 -1.50 5.29
N GLY A 88 0.58 -0.64 5.14
CA GLY A 88 0.59 0.73 5.66
C GLY A 88 -0.28 1.65 4.82
N ASP A 89 0.15 1.90 3.59
CA ASP A 89 -0.57 2.73 2.63
C ASP A 89 -0.98 1.92 1.40
N LEU A 90 -2.14 2.24 0.86
CA LEU A 90 -2.59 1.85 -0.48
C LEU A 90 -3.23 3.08 -1.13
N TYR A 91 -2.60 3.59 -2.15
CA TYR A 91 -3.09 4.75 -2.88
C TYR A 91 -3.07 4.53 -4.38
N VAL A 92 -4.13 4.96 -5.05
CA VAL A 92 -4.24 5.02 -6.50
C VAL A 92 -4.79 6.40 -6.87
N ARG A 93 -4.11 7.08 -7.78
CA ARG A 93 -4.54 8.39 -8.29
C ARG A 93 -5.96 8.33 -8.81
N PRO A 94 -6.82 9.35 -8.54
CA PRO A 94 -8.24 9.33 -8.92
C PRO A 94 -8.49 9.01 -10.39
N GLN A 95 -7.68 9.57 -11.31
CA GLN A 95 -7.79 9.35 -12.74
C GLN A 95 -7.44 7.92 -13.18
N ALA A 96 -6.75 7.15 -12.34
CA ALA A 96 -6.35 5.77 -12.61
C ALA A 96 -7.19 4.72 -11.88
N ARG A 97 -8.15 5.12 -11.04
CA ARG A 97 -8.90 4.20 -10.16
C ARG A 97 -9.72 3.16 -10.91
N ARG A 98 -10.20 3.42 -12.10
CA ARG A 98 -11.01 2.48 -12.90
C ARG A 98 -10.18 1.57 -13.81
N LEU A 99 -8.86 1.72 -13.81
CA LEU A 99 -7.94 0.89 -14.59
C LEU A 99 -7.59 -0.44 -13.92
N GLY A 100 -8.14 -0.72 -12.74
CA GLY A 100 -7.84 -1.96 -11.99
C GLY A 100 -6.56 -1.89 -11.17
N ALA A 101 -5.92 -0.71 -11.02
CA ALA A 101 -4.66 -0.55 -10.31
C ALA A 101 -4.71 -1.00 -8.84
N GLY A 102 -5.80 -0.68 -8.12
CA GLY A 102 -5.98 -1.13 -6.73
C GLY A 102 -6.04 -2.66 -6.61
N ARG A 103 -6.74 -3.32 -7.53
CA ARG A 103 -6.79 -4.79 -7.58
C ARG A 103 -5.44 -5.37 -7.93
N ALA A 104 -4.72 -4.80 -8.90
CA ALA A 104 -3.39 -5.23 -9.29
C ALA A 104 -2.39 -5.13 -8.12
N LEU A 105 -2.42 -4.02 -7.37
CA LEU A 105 -1.63 -3.84 -6.14
C LEU A 105 -1.98 -4.92 -5.11
N MET A 106 -3.26 -5.15 -4.80
CA MET A 106 -3.66 -6.16 -3.82
C MET A 106 -3.27 -7.58 -4.24
N THR A 107 -3.32 -7.90 -5.54
CA THR A 107 -2.81 -9.18 -6.06
C THR A 107 -1.31 -9.32 -5.83
N ALA A 108 -0.52 -8.31 -6.20
CA ALA A 108 0.92 -8.31 -5.98
C ALA A 108 1.29 -8.35 -4.48
N ILE A 109 0.53 -7.68 -3.61
CA ILE A 109 0.69 -7.74 -2.15
C ILE A 109 0.44 -9.17 -1.64
N ALA A 110 -0.61 -9.85 -2.12
CA ALA A 110 -0.91 -11.22 -1.74
C ALA A 110 0.20 -12.20 -2.18
N GLU A 111 0.72 -12.04 -3.39
CA GLU A 111 1.86 -12.82 -3.90
C GLU A 111 3.13 -12.56 -3.06
N HIS A 112 3.39 -11.31 -2.72
CA HIS A 112 4.52 -10.93 -1.86
C HIS A 112 4.39 -11.52 -0.46
N ALA A 113 3.19 -11.45 0.15
CA ALA A 113 2.90 -12.06 1.44
C ALA A 113 3.13 -13.58 1.41
N ALA A 114 2.64 -14.26 0.37
CA ALA A 114 2.82 -15.70 0.19
C ALA A 114 4.30 -16.08 0.05
N ALA A 115 5.08 -15.31 -0.73
CA ALA A 115 6.52 -15.52 -0.89
C ALA A 115 7.30 -15.35 0.42
N LEU A 116 6.83 -14.49 1.34
CA LEU A 116 7.39 -14.30 2.68
C LEU A 116 6.91 -15.36 3.69
N GLY A 117 5.96 -16.23 3.31
CA GLY A 117 5.34 -17.21 4.19
C GLY A 117 4.39 -16.58 5.22
N CYS A 118 3.80 -15.41 4.89
CA CYS A 118 2.76 -14.80 5.71
C CYS A 118 1.42 -15.51 5.50
N ASP A 119 0.65 -15.66 6.58
CA ASP A 119 -0.67 -16.29 6.53
C ASP A 119 -1.82 -15.29 6.36
N ALA A 120 -1.56 -14.00 6.59
CA ALA A 120 -2.55 -12.95 6.44
C ALA A 120 -1.91 -11.58 6.19
N ILE A 121 -2.73 -10.68 5.63
CA ILE A 121 -2.42 -9.27 5.43
C ILE A 121 -3.38 -8.47 6.30
N TYR A 122 -2.84 -7.49 7.05
CA TYR A 122 -3.60 -6.61 7.94
C TYR A 122 -3.41 -5.17 7.52
N TRP A 123 -4.45 -4.34 7.72
CA TRP A 123 -4.41 -2.89 7.52
C TRP A 123 -5.42 -2.19 8.40
N GLU A 124 -5.25 -0.90 8.54
CA GLU A 124 -6.23 -0.01 9.15
C GLU A 124 -7.08 0.65 8.05
N LEU A 125 -8.36 0.82 8.34
CA LEU A 125 -9.26 1.55 7.48
C LEU A 125 -10.11 2.50 8.33
N TRP A 126 -10.14 3.78 7.95
CA TRP A 126 -11.02 4.74 8.59
C TRP A 126 -12.47 4.29 8.49
N ARG A 127 -13.19 4.31 9.61
CA ARG A 127 -14.59 3.82 9.66
C ARG A 127 -15.51 4.54 8.68
N GLN A 128 -15.24 5.82 8.38
CA GLN A 128 -16.01 6.64 7.43
C GLN A 128 -15.65 6.39 5.96
N ASN A 129 -14.57 5.63 5.67
CA ASN A 129 -14.18 5.33 4.30
C ASN A 129 -15.05 4.21 3.71
N ALA A 130 -16.28 4.55 3.32
CA ALA A 130 -17.23 3.60 2.76
C ALA A 130 -16.75 3.01 1.41
N ALA A 131 -16.08 3.80 0.58
CA ALA A 131 -15.55 3.35 -0.70
C ALA A 131 -14.41 2.34 -0.52
N GLY A 132 -13.48 2.58 0.41
CA GLY A 132 -12.43 1.65 0.79
C GLY A 132 -13.00 0.34 1.36
N ARG A 133 -13.98 0.44 2.26
CA ARG A 133 -14.68 -0.73 2.81
C ARG A 133 -15.29 -1.59 1.71
N ALA A 134 -16.04 -0.99 0.79
CA ALA A 134 -16.65 -1.71 -0.33
C ALA A 134 -15.61 -2.36 -1.25
N PHE A 135 -14.47 -1.69 -1.49
CA PHE A 135 -13.38 -2.22 -2.28
C PHE A 135 -12.79 -3.48 -1.63
N TYR A 136 -12.44 -3.42 -0.34
CA TYR A 136 -11.83 -4.55 0.36
C TYR A 136 -12.80 -5.71 0.57
N GLN A 137 -14.07 -5.45 0.83
CA GLN A 137 -15.10 -6.49 0.91
C GLN A 137 -15.24 -7.27 -0.40
N LYS A 138 -15.15 -6.61 -1.55
CA LYS A 138 -15.16 -7.28 -2.87
C LYS A 138 -13.93 -8.18 -3.10
N LEU A 139 -12.85 -7.97 -2.36
CA LEU A 139 -11.67 -8.82 -2.38
C LEU A 139 -11.77 -10.00 -1.38
N GLY A 140 -12.86 -10.08 -0.61
CA GLY A 140 -13.05 -11.11 0.41
C GLY A 140 -12.44 -10.77 1.77
N ALA A 141 -11.99 -9.52 1.98
CA ALA A 141 -11.50 -9.08 3.27
C ALA A 141 -12.65 -8.91 4.27
N VAL A 142 -12.37 -9.20 5.55
CA VAL A 142 -13.33 -9.07 6.65
C VAL A 142 -12.77 -8.11 7.71
N GLU A 143 -13.65 -7.30 8.28
CA GLU A 143 -13.29 -6.42 9.40
C GLU A 143 -13.14 -7.25 10.67
N SER A 144 -12.02 -7.07 11.38
CA SER A 144 -11.83 -7.65 12.72
C SER A 144 -12.48 -6.75 13.75
N GLY A 145 -13.64 -7.18 14.28
CA GLY A 145 -14.39 -6.42 15.29
C GLY A 145 -13.83 -6.52 16.73
N GLU A 146 -12.90 -7.44 16.95
CA GLU A 146 -12.37 -7.75 18.29
C GLU A 146 -11.05 -7.02 18.61
N ILE A 147 -10.44 -6.34 17.62
CA ILE A 147 -9.13 -5.70 17.76
C ILE A 147 -9.28 -4.19 17.79
N ALA A 148 -8.74 -3.56 18.84
CA ALA A 148 -8.59 -2.11 18.92
C ALA A 148 -7.12 -1.74 18.70
N VAL A 149 -6.87 -0.66 17.95
CA VAL A 149 -5.53 -0.09 17.77
C VAL A 149 -5.27 0.92 18.88
N TRP A 150 -4.14 0.75 19.57
CA TRP A 150 -3.67 1.65 20.62
C TRP A 150 -2.39 2.34 20.15
N ARG A 151 -2.25 3.62 20.47
CA ARG A 151 -1.06 4.41 20.14
C ARG A 151 -0.50 5.08 21.39
N LEU A 152 0.81 4.90 21.62
CA LEU A 152 1.61 5.69 22.55
C LEU A 152 2.60 6.53 21.74
N THR A 153 2.45 7.84 21.78
CA THR A 153 3.40 8.75 21.12
C THR A 153 4.65 8.89 21.99
N LEU A 154 5.81 8.65 21.39
CA LEU A 154 7.10 8.85 22.05
C LEU A 154 7.55 10.30 21.86
N THR A 155 7.97 10.96 22.95
CA THR A 155 8.49 12.34 22.96
C THR A 155 10.01 12.33 22.86
#